data_7cd8bd762842665bbaf14740ce36ff8e
#
_entry.id   7cd8bd762842665bbaf14740ce36ff8e
#
_cell.length_a   1.000
_cell.length_b   1.000
_cell.length_c   1.000
_cell.angle_alpha   90.00
_cell.angle_beta   90.00
_cell.angle_gamma   90.00
#
_symmetry.space_group_name_H-M   'P 1'
#
loop_
_entity.id
_entity.type
_entity.pdbx_description
1 polymer ?
#
loop_
_entity_poly.entity_id
_entity_poly.type
_entity_poly.pdbx_seq_one_letter_code
_entity_poly.pdbx_strand_id
1 'polypeptide(L)'
;MKRSIPISYKFCPMPLFLYGTYKEDNMPNFGLFGWFSFYWDVEIGVMACIGNKKLTNDRIQATKVFSANLVTEELLPLADYFGNKEGYSKDKMNVDVEIEEGQVLDVPVLTKSPWIFELEVNKTITFKNSDVFLCNIRNVLAEEYLCDETLSIEKRVKTILPVHTVSQKYFSWSGNEICDWGKAMKEIINES
;
A
#
# COMPACT_ATOMS: atom_id res chain seq x y z
N MET A 1 -36.32 -0.10 -2.21
CA MET A 1 -36.44 -1.49 -2.68
C MET A 1 -35.06 -1.96 -3.13
N LYS A 2 -34.58 -3.16 -2.71
CA LYS A 2 -33.29 -3.75 -3.15
C LYS A 2 -33.55 -4.66 -4.36
N ARG A 3 -32.56 -4.77 -5.25
CA ARG A 3 -32.60 -5.68 -6.41
C ARG A 3 -31.23 -6.38 -6.54
N SER A 4 -31.22 -7.57 -7.15
CA SER A 4 -29.98 -8.24 -7.54
C SER A 4 -29.27 -7.46 -8.63
N ILE A 5 -27.96 -7.38 -8.53
CA ILE A 5 -27.04 -6.84 -9.53
C ILE A 5 -25.93 -7.84 -9.79
N PRO A 6 -25.17 -7.73 -10.90
CA PRO A 6 -23.96 -8.53 -11.12
C PRO A 6 -22.98 -8.39 -9.96
N ILE A 7 -22.13 -9.43 -9.73
CA ILE A 7 -21.11 -9.42 -8.68
C ILE A 7 -20.24 -8.18 -8.81
N SER A 8 -20.13 -7.42 -7.73
CA SER A 8 -19.44 -6.14 -7.73
C SER A 8 -18.96 -5.76 -6.32
N TYR A 9 -17.83 -5.07 -6.25
CA TYR A 9 -17.31 -4.41 -5.05
C TYR A 9 -17.27 -2.88 -5.16
N LYS A 10 -17.94 -2.32 -6.18
CA LYS A 10 -17.84 -0.92 -6.61
C LYS A 10 -18.04 0.12 -5.51
N PHE A 11 -18.80 -0.17 -4.46
CA PHE A 11 -19.09 0.79 -3.39
C PHE A 11 -18.43 0.42 -2.06
N CYS A 12 -17.47 -0.52 -2.09
CA CYS A 12 -16.68 -0.87 -0.92
C CYS A 12 -15.39 -0.04 -0.93
N PRO A 13 -15.20 0.88 0.03
CA PRO A 13 -13.94 1.62 0.15
C PRO A 13 -12.82 0.66 0.54
N MET A 14 -11.68 0.81 -0.10
CA MET A 14 -10.48 0.01 0.17
C MET A 14 -9.34 0.93 0.57
N PRO A 15 -8.64 0.64 1.68
CA PRO A 15 -7.44 1.39 2.03
C PRO A 15 -6.38 1.18 0.95
N LEU A 16 -5.45 2.12 0.85
CA LEU A 16 -4.36 2.05 -0.11
C LEU A 16 -3.01 1.97 0.60
N PHE A 17 -2.20 1.02 0.16
CA PHE A 17 -0.83 0.84 0.63
C PHE A 17 0.13 0.70 -0.55
N LEU A 18 1.31 1.29 -0.41
CA LEU A 18 2.45 0.98 -1.25
C LEU A 18 3.23 -0.18 -0.61
N TYR A 19 3.25 -1.33 -1.27
CA TYR A 19 4.06 -2.48 -0.82
C TYR A 19 5.48 -2.33 -1.35
N GLY A 20 6.43 -2.28 -0.42
CA GLY A 20 7.85 -2.18 -0.69
C GLY A 20 8.55 -3.55 -0.62
N THR A 21 9.34 -3.87 -1.63
CA THR A 21 10.16 -5.07 -1.73
C THR A 21 11.49 -4.74 -2.37
N TYR A 22 12.56 -5.48 -2.07
CA TYR A 22 13.79 -5.40 -2.85
C TYR A 22 13.75 -6.35 -4.05
N LYS A 23 14.27 -5.89 -5.20
CA LYS A 23 14.54 -6.71 -6.38
C LYS A 23 15.73 -7.63 -6.12
N GLU A 24 16.07 -8.49 -7.10
CA GLU A 24 17.25 -9.38 -6.99
C GLU A 24 18.59 -8.63 -6.98
N ASP A 25 18.61 -7.44 -7.55
CA ASP A 25 19.78 -6.53 -7.57
C ASP A 25 19.80 -5.56 -6.37
N ASN A 26 19.00 -5.81 -5.35
CA ASN A 26 18.81 -4.98 -4.16
C ASN A 26 18.22 -3.58 -4.43
N MET A 27 17.75 -3.31 -5.64
CA MET A 27 17.03 -2.07 -5.91
C MET A 27 15.62 -2.13 -5.31
N PRO A 28 15.14 -1.04 -4.70
CA PRO A 28 13.78 -1.00 -4.18
C PRO A 28 12.74 -1.11 -5.31
N ASN A 29 11.57 -1.61 -4.97
CA ASN A 29 10.40 -1.61 -5.83
C ASN A 29 9.17 -1.40 -4.97
N PHE A 30 8.28 -0.51 -5.41
CA PHE A 30 6.99 -0.26 -4.78
C PHE A 30 5.85 -0.56 -5.76
N GLY A 31 4.72 -1.02 -5.23
CA GLY A 31 3.49 -1.23 -5.98
C GLY A 31 2.27 -0.85 -5.16
N LEU A 32 1.26 -0.25 -5.80
CA LEU A 32 0.03 0.20 -5.14
C LEU A 32 -0.98 -0.93 -5.07
N PHE A 33 -1.50 -1.20 -3.87
CA PHE A 33 -2.48 -2.25 -3.59
C PHE A 33 -3.57 -1.77 -2.63
N GLY A 34 -4.80 -2.25 -2.84
CA GLY A 34 -5.95 -1.91 -2.00
C GLY A 34 -6.62 -3.12 -1.33
N TRP A 35 -6.26 -4.33 -1.72
CA TRP A 35 -6.82 -5.53 -1.08
C TRP A 35 -6.00 -5.90 0.14
N PHE A 36 -6.24 -5.16 1.22
CA PHE A 36 -5.56 -5.24 2.50
C PHE A 36 -6.61 -5.28 3.61
N SER A 37 -6.45 -6.21 4.55
CA SER A 37 -7.34 -6.33 5.71
C SER A 37 -6.58 -6.94 6.89
N PHE A 38 -7.16 -6.82 8.07
CA PHE A 38 -6.64 -7.45 9.27
C PHE A 38 -7.37 -8.77 9.54
N TYR A 39 -6.68 -9.70 10.19
CA TYR A 39 -7.27 -10.88 10.79
C TYR A 39 -6.76 -11.05 12.22
N TRP A 40 -7.48 -11.79 13.00
CA TRP A 40 -7.12 -12.11 14.38
C TRP A 40 -6.89 -13.61 14.51
N ASP A 41 -5.73 -13.97 15.09
CA ASP A 41 -5.39 -15.31 15.52
C ASP A 41 -4.82 -15.22 16.93
N VAL A 42 -3.62 -15.66 17.20
CA VAL A 42 -2.92 -15.40 18.49
C VAL A 42 -2.61 -13.91 18.62
N GLU A 43 -2.25 -13.29 17.52
CA GLU A 43 -1.97 -11.86 17.38
C GLU A 43 -2.72 -11.29 16.18
N ILE A 44 -2.72 -9.95 16.06
CA ILE A 44 -3.24 -9.27 14.86
C ILE A 44 -2.30 -9.55 13.71
N GLY A 45 -2.83 -10.08 12.63
CA GLY A 45 -2.13 -10.28 11.37
C GLY A 45 -2.74 -9.46 10.24
N VAL A 46 -2.04 -9.46 9.11
CA VAL A 46 -2.45 -8.79 7.88
C VAL A 46 -2.71 -9.82 6.79
N MET A 47 -3.83 -9.65 6.09
CA MET A 47 -4.16 -10.34 4.84
C MET A 47 -3.95 -9.39 3.67
N ALA A 48 -3.02 -9.71 2.78
CA ALA A 48 -2.75 -8.98 1.56
C ALA A 48 -3.03 -9.86 0.33
N CYS A 49 -3.86 -9.39 -0.60
CA CYS A 49 -4.14 -10.11 -1.83
C CYS A 49 -3.54 -9.36 -3.03
N ILE A 50 -2.72 -10.07 -3.81
CA ILE A 50 -1.99 -9.50 -4.95
C ILE A 50 -2.28 -10.34 -6.20
N GLY A 51 -2.62 -9.69 -7.30
CA GLY A 51 -2.78 -10.35 -8.59
C GLY A 51 -1.46 -10.95 -9.08
N ASN A 52 -1.54 -12.11 -9.76
CA ASN A 52 -0.39 -12.76 -10.40
C ASN A 52 0.26 -11.84 -11.43
N LYS A 53 1.51 -12.14 -11.81
CA LYS A 53 2.32 -11.40 -12.78
C LYS A 53 2.70 -9.97 -12.35
N LYS A 54 2.81 -9.75 -11.04
CA LYS A 54 3.34 -8.51 -10.47
C LYS A 54 4.71 -8.79 -9.85
N LEU A 55 5.71 -7.98 -10.16
CA LEU A 55 7.04 -8.11 -9.56
C LEU A 55 6.96 -8.15 -8.02
N THR A 56 6.12 -7.32 -7.41
CA THR A 56 5.90 -7.31 -5.97
C THR A 56 5.41 -8.68 -5.47
N ASN A 57 4.50 -9.36 -6.18
CA ASN A 57 4.08 -10.72 -5.83
C ASN A 57 5.27 -11.70 -5.86
N ASP A 58 6.03 -11.70 -6.97
CA ASP A 58 7.16 -12.60 -7.14
C ASP A 58 8.24 -12.40 -6.07
N ARG A 59 8.50 -11.13 -5.70
CA ARG A 59 9.45 -10.82 -4.63
C ARG A 59 8.96 -11.26 -3.26
N ILE A 60 7.70 -11.01 -2.91
CA ILE A 60 7.10 -11.48 -1.65
C ILE A 60 7.12 -13.02 -1.58
N GLN A 61 6.85 -13.70 -2.68
CA GLN A 61 6.96 -15.15 -2.74
C GLN A 61 8.38 -15.65 -2.45
N ALA A 62 9.38 -14.95 -2.98
CA ALA A 62 10.80 -15.31 -2.85
C ALA A 62 11.35 -14.96 -1.46
N THR A 63 11.13 -13.73 -0.98
CA THR A 63 11.77 -13.21 0.26
C THR A 63 10.94 -13.44 1.51
N LYS A 64 9.63 -13.63 1.37
CA LYS A 64 8.64 -13.74 2.45
C LYS A 64 8.49 -12.49 3.32
N VAL A 65 9.06 -11.37 2.92
CA VAL A 65 8.98 -10.09 3.64
C VAL A 65 8.62 -8.95 2.69
N PHE A 66 7.92 -7.94 3.22
CA PHE A 66 7.63 -6.70 2.52
C PHE A 66 7.19 -5.62 3.50
N SER A 67 7.27 -4.35 3.09
CA SER A 67 6.64 -3.25 3.82
C SER A 67 5.26 -2.90 3.23
N ALA A 68 4.37 -2.39 4.08
CA ALA A 68 3.11 -1.80 3.64
C ALA A 68 3.03 -0.36 4.17
N ASN A 69 3.22 0.60 3.26
CA ASN A 69 3.31 2.02 3.53
C ASN A 69 1.94 2.66 3.26
N LEU A 70 1.31 3.27 4.26
CA LEU A 70 -0.01 3.88 4.14
C LEU A 70 0.02 5.06 3.16
N VAL A 71 -0.91 5.08 2.21
CA VAL A 71 -1.04 6.17 1.24
C VAL A 71 -1.87 7.31 1.82
N THR A 72 -1.31 8.51 1.80
CA THR A 72 -1.93 9.77 2.18
C THR A 72 -2.24 10.63 0.96
N GLU A 73 -2.95 11.75 1.12
CA GLU A 73 -3.18 12.70 0.02
C GLU A 73 -1.86 13.22 -0.54
N GLU A 74 -0.84 13.47 0.30
CA GLU A 74 0.50 13.90 -0.12
C GLU A 74 1.23 12.83 -0.94
N LEU A 75 1.13 11.56 -0.53
CA LEU A 75 1.75 10.43 -1.24
C LEU A 75 0.99 9.99 -2.50
N LEU A 76 -0.24 10.46 -2.71
CA LEU A 76 -1.10 9.96 -3.77
C LEU A 76 -0.48 10.08 -5.18
N PRO A 77 0.17 11.19 -5.58
CA PRO A 77 0.81 11.28 -6.91
C PRO A 77 1.84 10.18 -7.12
N LEU A 78 2.72 9.95 -6.15
CA LEU A 78 3.73 8.90 -6.18
C LEU A 78 3.11 7.49 -6.15
N ALA A 79 2.07 7.30 -5.34
CA ALA A 79 1.36 6.04 -5.24
C ALA A 79 0.67 5.66 -6.56
N ASP A 80 0.02 6.62 -7.21
CA ASP A 80 -0.62 6.43 -8.50
C ASP A 80 0.43 6.11 -9.59
N TYR A 81 1.59 6.77 -9.57
CA TYR A 81 2.71 6.46 -10.44
C TYR A 81 3.19 5.01 -10.26
N PHE A 82 3.46 4.57 -9.03
CA PHE A 82 3.90 3.20 -8.75
C PHE A 82 2.83 2.14 -9.05
N GLY A 83 1.56 2.51 -9.00
CA GLY A 83 0.44 1.64 -9.36
C GLY A 83 0.30 1.42 -10.87
N ASN A 84 0.64 2.43 -11.66
CA ASN A 84 0.50 2.42 -13.12
C ASN A 84 1.80 2.00 -13.85
N LYS A 85 2.97 2.19 -13.25
CA LYS A 85 4.26 1.77 -13.82
C LYS A 85 4.53 0.30 -13.54
N GLU A 86 4.86 -0.47 -14.55
CA GLU A 86 5.15 -1.90 -14.40
C GLU A 86 6.37 -2.16 -13.52
N GLY A 87 6.30 -3.15 -12.61
CA GLY A 87 7.36 -3.48 -11.67
C GLY A 87 8.68 -3.87 -12.33
N TYR A 88 8.61 -4.55 -13.48
CA TYR A 88 9.77 -4.98 -14.26
C TYR A 88 10.41 -3.88 -15.10
N SER A 89 9.77 -2.72 -15.21
CA SER A 89 10.35 -1.57 -15.93
C SER A 89 11.63 -1.06 -15.23
N LYS A 90 12.72 -0.91 -15.99
CA LYS A 90 14.02 -0.49 -15.44
C LYS A 90 14.00 0.94 -14.92
N ASP A 91 13.12 1.77 -15.48
CA ASP A 91 12.99 3.20 -15.17
C ASP A 91 11.91 3.49 -14.11
N LYS A 92 11.31 2.46 -13.52
CA LYS A 92 10.26 2.64 -12.52
C LYS A 92 10.71 3.45 -11.30
N MET A 93 11.96 3.27 -10.89
CA MET A 93 12.54 3.96 -9.74
C MET A 93 13.27 5.27 -10.13
N ASN A 94 13.21 5.69 -11.40
CA ASN A 94 13.71 6.99 -11.85
C ASN A 94 12.70 8.10 -11.50
N VAL A 95 12.46 8.27 -10.22
CA VAL A 95 11.55 9.26 -9.65
C VAL A 95 12.14 9.74 -8.33
N ASP A 96 11.94 11.01 -8.02
CA ASP A 96 12.40 11.57 -6.74
C ASP A 96 11.57 10.99 -5.60
N VAL A 97 12.21 10.15 -4.79
CA VAL A 97 11.58 9.47 -3.66
C VAL A 97 12.62 9.15 -2.58
N GLU A 98 12.32 9.55 -1.36
CA GLU A 98 13.13 9.22 -0.20
C GLU A 98 12.72 7.86 0.37
N ILE A 99 13.72 6.98 0.50
CA ILE A 99 13.55 5.58 0.92
C ILE A 99 14.53 5.29 2.04
N GLU A 100 14.06 4.61 3.07
CA GLU A 100 14.85 4.08 4.15
C GLU A 100 14.76 2.55 4.20
N GLU A 101 15.60 1.92 5.01
CA GLU A 101 15.51 0.50 5.32
C GLU A 101 14.53 0.28 6.48
N GLY A 102 13.82 -0.85 6.48
CA GLY A 102 13.03 -1.30 7.62
C GLY A 102 13.90 -1.47 8.86
N GLN A 103 13.31 -1.29 10.04
CA GLN A 103 14.06 -1.40 11.30
C GLN A 103 14.21 -2.84 11.81
N VAL A 104 13.32 -3.74 11.38
CA VAL A 104 13.28 -5.15 11.83
C VAL A 104 13.45 -6.12 10.67
N LEU A 105 12.87 -5.81 9.52
CA LEU A 105 12.96 -6.64 8.32
C LEU A 105 13.73 -5.94 7.22
N ASP A 106 14.39 -6.73 6.36
CA ASP A 106 15.07 -6.24 5.15
C ASP A 106 14.05 -5.88 4.07
N VAL A 107 13.46 -4.71 4.21
CA VAL A 107 12.41 -4.17 3.32
C VAL A 107 12.59 -2.66 3.13
N PRO A 108 12.32 -2.11 1.92
CA PRO A 108 12.34 -0.67 1.73
C PRO A 108 11.07 -0.03 2.29
N VAL A 109 11.22 1.12 2.95
CA VAL A 109 10.12 1.93 3.49
C VAL A 109 10.17 3.35 2.93
N LEU A 110 9.01 3.98 2.78
CA LEU A 110 8.89 5.35 2.28
C LEU A 110 8.90 6.34 3.45
N THR A 111 9.90 7.22 3.49
CA THR A 111 10.07 8.24 4.53
C THR A 111 8.81 9.10 4.73
N LYS A 112 8.11 9.43 3.64
CA LYS A 112 6.88 10.24 3.68
C LYS A 112 5.62 9.48 4.11
N SER A 113 5.67 8.16 4.32
CA SER A 113 4.50 7.42 4.81
C SER A 113 4.42 7.53 6.34
N PRO A 114 3.32 8.07 6.90
CA PRO A 114 3.24 8.30 8.34
C PRO A 114 2.97 7.03 9.16
N TRP A 115 2.62 5.92 8.49
CA TRP A 115 2.34 4.64 9.12
C TRP A 115 2.74 3.48 8.22
N ILE A 116 3.64 2.64 8.70
CA ILE A 116 4.23 1.57 7.90
C ILE A 116 4.20 0.27 8.70
N PHE A 117 3.81 -0.82 8.05
CA PHE A 117 3.95 -2.17 8.59
C PHE A 117 5.16 -2.85 7.95
N GLU A 118 6.00 -3.50 8.75
CA GLU A 118 6.96 -4.49 8.30
C GLU A 118 6.34 -5.88 8.47
N LEU A 119 6.15 -6.58 7.38
CA LEU A 119 5.32 -7.77 7.27
C LEU A 119 6.15 -8.99 6.87
N GLU A 120 5.97 -10.09 7.60
CA GLU A 120 6.53 -11.41 7.30
C GLU A 120 5.42 -12.38 6.93
N VAL A 121 5.53 -13.04 5.78
CA VAL A 121 4.54 -14.00 5.30
C VAL A 121 4.58 -15.28 6.12
N ASN A 122 3.51 -15.55 6.84
CA ASN A 122 3.29 -16.80 7.56
C ASN A 122 2.72 -17.89 6.65
N LYS A 123 1.73 -17.53 5.81
CA LYS A 123 1.08 -18.49 4.91
C LYS A 123 0.70 -17.82 3.58
N THR A 124 0.88 -18.56 2.49
CA THR A 124 0.42 -18.17 1.16
C THR A 124 -0.73 -19.10 0.72
N ILE A 125 -1.82 -18.49 0.22
CA ILE A 125 -2.92 -19.23 -0.42
C ILE A 125 -2.95 -18.79 -1.89
N THR A 126 -2.62 -19.72 -2.77
CA THR A 126 -2.52 -19.46 -4.22
C THR A 126 -3.84 -19.76 -4.91
N PHE A 127 -4.35 -18.79 -5.63
CA PHE A 127 -5.46 -18.93 -6.59
C PHE A 127 -4.94 -18.84 -8.02
N LYS A 128 -5.81 -19.11 -8.99
CA LYS A 128 -5.45 -19.07 -10.43
C LYS A 128 -4.87 -17.71 -10.86
N ASN A 129 -5.39 -16.62 -10.32
CA ASN A 129 -5.06 -15.26 -10.78
C ASN A 129 -4.53 -14.34 -9.67
N SER A 130 -4.34 -14.83 -8.46
CA SER A 130 -3.87 -14.04 -7.31
C SER A 130 -3.31 -14.93 -6.23
N ASP A 131 -2.49 -14.34 -5.37
CA ASP A 131 -2.05 -14.93 -4.13
C ASP A 131 -2.59 -14.10 -2.95
N VAL A 132 -2.98 -14.81 -1.90
CA VAL A 132 -3.32 -14.20 -0.60
C VAL A 132 -2.21 -14.55 0.38
N PHE A 133 -1.57 -13.53 0.89
CA PHE A 133 -0.54 -13.63 1.91
C PHE A 133 -1.15 -13.35 3.28
N LEU A 134 -1.07 -14.31 4.19
CA LEU A 134 -1.35 -14.11 5.61
C LEU A 134 -0.02 -13.80 6.29
N CYS A 135 0.08 -12.62 6.90
CA CYS A 135 1.33 -12.07 7.37
C CYS A 135 1.28 -11.76 8.86
N ASN A 136 2.38 -12.02 9.55
CA ASN A 136 2.65 -11.48 10.88
C ASN A 136 3.11 -10.04 10.75
N ILE A 137 2.64 -9.14 11.62
CA ILE A 137 3.19 -7.80 11.77
C ILE A 137 4.44 -7.93 12.65
N ARG A 138 5.62 -7.67 12.07
CA ARG A 138 6.89 -7.77 12.80
C ARG A 138 7.30 -6.44 13.42
N ASN A 139 6.86 -5.33 12.81
CA ASN A 139 7.09 -4.00 13.32
C ASN A 139 6.05 -3.02 12.75
N VAL A 140 5.84 -1.92 13.44
CA VAL A 140 5.06 -0.77 12.97
C VAL A 140 5.92 0.48 13.15
N LEU A 141 6.23 1.15 12.05
CA LEU A 141 6.85 2.47 12.06
C LEU A 141 5.77 3.53 11.97
N ALA A 142 5.81 4.51 12.84
CA ALA A 142 4.83 5.58 12.90
C ALA A 142 5.51 6.92 13.15
N GLU A 143 4.98 7.97 12.53
CA GLU A 143 5.37 9.35 12.82
C GLU A 143 5.13 9.68 14.31
N GLU A 144 6.03 10.44 14.92
CA GLU A 144 6.02 10.73 16.35
C GLU A 144 4.68 11.31 16.83
N TYR A 145 4.07 12.20 16.04
CA TYR A 145 2.76 12.77 16.39
C TYR A 145 1.61 11.73 16.45
N LEU A 146 1.75 10.59 15.81
CA LEU A 146 0.78 9.49 15.89
C LEU A 146 0.91 8.68 17.18
N CYS A 147 2.08 8.75 17.82
CA CYS A 147 2.36 8.12 19.10
C CYS A 147 1.93 9.00 20.30
N ASP A 148 1.54 10.25 20.05
CA ASP A 148 1.07 11.16 21.12
C ASP A 148 -0.34 10.76 21.58
N GLU A 149 -0.41 10.09 22.73
CA GLU A 149 -1.67 9.63 23.34
C GLU A 149 -2.57 10.78 23.83
N THR A 150 -2.04 12.01 23.94
CA THR A 150 -2.85 13.18 24.30
C THR A 150 -3.74 13.65 23.15
N LEU A 151 -3.40 13.30 21.91
CA LEU A 151 -4.20 13.62 20.74
C LEU A 151 -5.33 12.59 20.54
N SER A 152 -6.55 13.09 20.27
CA SER A 152 -7.67 12.21 19.92
C SER A 152 -7.41 11.46 18.60
N ILE A 153 -8.01 10.29 18.46
CA ILE A 153 -7.97 9.52 17.21
C ILE A 153 -8.45 10.37 16.02
N GLU A 154 -9.54 11.13 16.22
CA GLU A 154 -10.07 12.03 15.18
C GLU A 154 -9.02 13.04 14.70
N LYS A 155 -8.29 13.67 15.63
CA LYS A 155 -7.24 14.64 15.28
C LYS A 155 -6.09 13.96 14.52
N ARG A 156 -5.64 12.80 14.99
CA ARG A 156 -4.57 12.04 14.31
C ARG A 156 -4.97 11.64 12.89
N VAL A 157 -6.17 11.09 12.68
CA VAL A 157 -6.67 10.73 11.35
C VAL A 157 -6.80 11.95 10.43
N LYS A 158 -7.28 13.08 10.94
CA LYS A 158 -7.35 14.34 10.17
C LYS A 158 -5.96 14.89 9.79
N THR A 159 -4.92 14.55 10.53
CA THR A 159 -3.53 14.94 10.18
C THR A 159 -2.94 14.00 9.13
N ILE A 160 -3.21 12.70 9.23
CA ILE A 160 -2.71 11.69 8.27
C ILE A 160 -3.30 11.91 6.86
N LEU A 161 -4.56 12.30 6.76
CA LEU A 161 -5.31 12.40 5.50
C LEU A 161 -5.18 11.13 4.63
N PRO A 162 -5.55 9.93 5.13
CA PRO A 162 -5.41 8.70 4.38
C PRO A 162 -6.33 8.71 3.17
N VAL A 163 -5.87 8.12 2.06
CA VAL A 163 -6.63 7.98 0.83
C VAL A 163 -7.21 6.57 0.73
N HIS A 164 -8.42 6.47 0.20
CA HIS A 164 -9.02 5.20 -0.15
C HIS A 164 -9.47 5.18 -1.61
N THR A 165 -9.72 4.00 -2.15
CA THR A 165 -10.21 3.85 -3.51
C THR A 165 -11.58 3.20 -3.56
N VAL A 166 -12.42 3.71 -4.46
CA VAL A 166 -13.75 3.18 -4.79
C VAL A 166 -13.93 3.28 -6.30
N SER A 167 -14.27 2.17 -6.97
CA SER A 167 -14.63 2.19 -8.41
C SER A 167 -13.58 2.84 -9.32
N GLN A 168 -12.30 2.60 -9.11
CA GLN A 168 -11.18 3.17 -9.89
C GLN A 168 -10.99 4.68 -9.73
N LYS A 169 -11.47 5.23 -8.60
CA LYS A 169 -11.29 6.62 -8.20
C LYS A 169 -10.63 6.67 -6.83
N TYR A 170 -9.94 7.77 -6.58
CA TYR A 170 -9.35 8.09 -5.29
C TYR A 170 -10.26 9.06 -4.53
N PHE A 171 -10.40 8.81 -3.24
CA PHE A 171 -11.21 9.61 -2.32
C PHE A 171 -10.40 9.98 -1.10
N SER A 172 -10.58 11.19 -0.61
CA SER A 172 -10.09 11.62 0.70
C SER A 172 -10.81 10.87 1.82
N TRP A 173 -10.23 10.88 3.00
CA TRP A 173 -10.89 10.35 4.21
C TRP A 173 -12.27 10.96 4.46
N SER A 174 -12.46 12.24 4.12
CA SER A 174 -13.75 12.93 4.26
C SER A 174 -14.80 12.53 3.22
N GLY A 175 -14.44 11.66 2.26
CA GLY A 175 -15.35 11.16 1.22
C GLY A 175 -15.43 12.05 -0.03
N ASN A 176 -14.57 13.05 -0.16
CA ASN A 176 -14.47 13.85 -1.39
C ASN A 176 -13.70 13.08 -2.46
N GLU A 177 -14.22 13.06 -3.69
CA GLU A 177 -13.51 12.54 -4.84
C GLU A 177 -12.28 13.42 -5.13
N ILE A 178 -11.10 12.79 -5.24
CA ILE A 178 -9.85 13.47 -5.60
C ILE A 178 -9.66 13.41 -7.12
N CYS A 179 -9.54 12.21 -7.68
CA CYS A 179 -9.40 11.99 -9.12
C CYS A 179 -9.59 10.52 -9.51
N ASP A 180 -9.57 10.23 -10.83
CA ASP A 180 -9.50 8.88 -11.37
C ASP A 180 -8.09 8.29 -11.23
N TRP A 181 -7.99 6.94 -11.23
CA TRP A 181 -6.71 6.23 -11.32
C TRP A 181 -5.91 6.69 -12.55
N GLY A 182 -4.59 6.83 -12.40
CA GLY A 182 -3.70 7.31 -13.45
C GLY A 182 -3.77 8.83 -13.71
N LYS A 183 -4.45 9.58 -12.86
CA LYS A 183 -4.54 11.04 -13.00
C LYS A 183 -3.69 11.80 -12.00
N ALA A 184 -3.52 11.29 -10.78
CA ALA A 184 -2.69 11.92 -9.76
C ALA A 184 -1.20 11.94 -10.15
N MET A 185 -0.70 10.89 -10.82
CA MET A 185 0.70 10.76 -11.23
C MET A 185 1.17 11.82 -12.24
N LYS A 186 0.29 12.63 -12.81
CA LYS A 186 0.69 13.70 -13.77
C LYS A 186 1.58 14.74 -13.13
N GLU A 187 1.47 14.97 -11.84
CA GLU A 187 2.35 15.88 -11.11
C GLU A 187 3.80 15.39 -11.16
N ILE A 188 4.01 14.08 -10.95
CA ILE A 188 5.34 13.44 -10.98
C ILE A 188 5.96 13.46 -12.39
N ILE A 189 5.15 13.25 -13.44
CA ILE A 189 5.66 13.15 -14.82
C ILE A 189 6.01 14.53 -15.39
N ASN A 190 5.34 15.59 -14.95
CA ASN A 190 5.57 16.94 -15.45
C ASN A 190 6.77 17.64 -14.78
N GLU A 191 7.27 17.12 -13.66
CA GLU A 191 8.44 17.61 -12.94
C GLU A 191 9.75 16.92 -13.34
N SER A 192 9.67 15.86 -14.15
CA SER A 192 10.81 15.07 -14.68
C SER A 192 11.04 15.35 -16.16
#